data_81a3177f101561b332afd73b96a3e449
#
_entry.id   81a3177f101561b332afd73b96a3e449
#
_cell.length_a   1.000
_cell.length_b   1.000
_cell.length_c   1.000
_cell.angle_alpha   90.00
_cell.angle_beta   90.00
_cell.angle_gamma   90.00
#
_symmetry.space_group_name_H-M   'P 1'
#
loop_
_entity.id
_entity.type
_entity.pdbx_description
1 polymer ?
#
loop_
_entity_poly.entity_id
_entity_poly.type
_entity_poly.pdbx_seq_one_letter_code
_entity_poly.pdbx_strand_id
1 'polypeptide(L)'
;MRNILSAALLCAVIPVSANAVQVAYGMGEADFKDQRGMLQACTIAENNALKFALEKFADRQYTMSQESKCVDSDEHSYCSYIKEIDATTSGSIKSIVDRIQHVKDNTCYVELKAEIEPLNFITAEVQSRRIYNPGDSIDLQITVGQPVYLHIFNFHKLGVDILFPNVYNEESLIDDRFIYPQEGVRVEATLPQGTNVSNETLLYVFTKRRQHFNPEFVNKESLEELLRALPVSEKKLIQQHIIVQRSKL
;
A
#
# COMPACT_ATOMS: atom_id res chain seq x y z
N MET A 1 4.94 38.23 50.61
CA MET A 1 4.02 37.44 49.81
C MET A 1 4.29 37.74 48.34
N ARG A 2 4.95 36.84 47.66
CA ARG A 2 5.38 37.00 46.23
C ARG A 2 4.52 36.02 45.40
N ASN A 3 3.61 36.57 44.63
CA ASN A 3 2.80 35.77 43.65
C ASN A 3 3.65 35.46 42.45
N ILE A 4 3.91 34.15 42.22
CA ILE A 4 4.55 33.65 41.02
C ILE A 4 3.37 33.25 40.07
N LEU A 5 3.16 34.06 39.01
CA LEU A 5 2.27 33.70 37.90
C LEU A 5 3.05 32.70 37.04
N SER A 6 2.58 31.44 37.04
CA SER A 6 3.00 30.43 36.09
C SER A 6 2.25 30.67 34.76
N ALA A 7 2.97 31.14 33.76
CA ALA A 7 2.45 31.17 32.38
C ALA A 7 2.52 29.77 31.77
N ALA A 8 1.39 29.11 31.62
CA ALA A 8 1.28 27.85 30.88
C ALA A 8 1.38 28.15 29.37
N LEU A 9 2.51 27.76 28.78
CA LEU A 9 2.74 27.82 27.33
C LEU A 9 1.90 26.70 26.66
N LEU A 10 0.74 27.06 26.10
CA LEU A 10 -0.03 26.16 25.25
C LEU A 10 0.70 26.01 23.90
N CYS A 11 1.44 24.92 23.73
CA CYS A 11 1.89 24.49 22.40
C CYS A 11 0.67 24.03 21.58
N ALA A 12 0.16 24.92 20.73
CA ALA A 12 -0.81 24.54 19.71
C ALA A 12 -0.11 23.63 18.70
N VAL A 13 -0.40 22.33 18.77
CA VAL A 13 -0.04 21.37 17.73
C VAL A 13 -0.93 21.71 16.52
N ILE A 14 -0.37 22.39 15.54
CA ILE A 14 -1.04 22.63 14.26
C ILE A 14 -1.05 21.27 13.53
N PRO A 15 -2.21 20.69 13.22
CA PRO A 15 -2.27 19.49 12.41
C PRO A 15 -1.70 19.83 11.02
N VAL A 16 -0.57 19.24 10.67
CA VAL A 16 -0.04 19.28 9.30
C VAL A 16 -1.08 18.57 8.44
N SER A 17 -1.74 19.34 7.57
CA SER A 17 -2.74 18.79 6.65
C SER A 17 -2.08 17.72 5.78
N ALA A 18 -2.61 16.50 5.81
CA ALA A 18 -2.11 15.33 5.08
C ALA A 18 -2.18 15.47 3.53
N ASN A 19 -2.66 16.61 3.03
CA ASN A 19 -2.90 16.91 1.61
C ASN A 19 -1.89 17.89 1.01
N ALA A 20 -0.71 18.08 1.62
CA ALA A 20 0.29 18.97 1.05
C ALA A 20 0.86 18.38 -0.24
N VAL A 21 0.85 19.16 -1.32
CA VAL A 21 1.57 18.83 -2.56
C VAL A 21 3.04 18.59 -2.22
N GLN A 22 3.58 17.46 -2.70
CA GLN A 22 4.95 17.09 -2.46
C GLN A 22 5.72 17.07 -3.78
N VAL A 23 7.03 17.35 -3.70
CA VAL A 23 7.91 17.30 -4.87
C VAL A 23 8.66 15.97 -4.89
N ALA A 24 8.59 15.26 -6.01
CA ALA A 24 9.37 14.06 -6.26
C ALA A 24 10.25 14.21 -7.52
N TYR A 25 11.37 13.50 -7.50
CA TYR A 25 12.30 13.43 -8.61
C TYR A 25 12.10 12.15 -9.39
N GLY A 26 12.10 12.24 -10.72
CA GLY A 26 12.00 11.10 -11.61
C GLY A 26 13.12 11.09 -12.65
N MET A 27 13.55 9.90 -13.01
CA MET A 27 14.53 9.65 -14.08
C MET A 27 13.97 8.56 -15.01
N GLY A 28 14.14 8.76 -16.31
CA GLY A 28 13.75 7.78 -17.31
C GLY A 28 14.64 7.84 -18.52
N GLU A 29 14.73 6.71 -19.20
CA GLU A 29 15.52 6.56 -20.42
C GLU A 29 14.76 5.72 -21.45
N ALA A 30 15.07 5.92 -22.73
CA ALA A 30 14.60 5.07 -23.81
C ALA A 30 15.52 5.18 -25.04
N ASP A 31 15.75 4.04 -25.65
CA ASP A 31 16.62 3.92 -26.83
C ASP A 31 15.85 4.20 -28.13
N PHE A 32 16.57 4.68 -29.14
CA PHE A 32 16.05 4.83 -30.49
C PHE A 32 17.08 4.34 -31.54
N LYS A 33 16.59 3.94 -32.71
CA LYS A 33 17.44 3.41 -33.80
C LYS A 33 17.83 4.45 -34.79
N ASP A 34 16.99 5.50 -34.99
CA ASP A 34 17.16 6.53 -35.95
C ASP A 34 16.57 7.87 -35.47
N GLN A 35 16.85 8.95 -36.20
CA GLN A 35 16.38 10.29 -35.82
C GLN A 35 14.84 10.42 -35.75
N ARG A 36 14.10 9.58 -36.50
CA ARG A 36 12.62 9.62 -36.46
C ARG A 36 12.07 9.01 -35.15
N GLY A 37 12.79 8.00 -34.65
CA GLY A 37 12.45 7.39 -33.37
C GLY A 37 12.82 8.22 -32.13
N MET A 38 13.69 9.24 -32.29
CA MET A 38 14.20 10.03 -31.15
C MET A 38 13.07 10.75 -30.40
N LEU A 39 12.12 11.37 -31.08
CA LEU A 39 11.01 12.07 -30.43
C LEU A 39 10.15 11.10 -29.60
N GLN A 40 9.86 9.94 -30.18
CA GLN A 40 9.08 8.89 -29.48
C GLN A 40 9.85 8.34 -28.29
N ALA A 41 11.15 8.09 -28.42
CA ALA A 41 11.99 7.65 -27.32
C ALA A 41 12.03 8.68 -26.17
N CYS A 42 12.15 9.96 -26.49
CA CYS A 42 12.12 10.99 -25.44
C CYS A 42 10.76 11.09 -24.75
N THR A 43 9.65 10.84 -25.46
CA THR A 43 8.33 10.75 -24.83
C THR A 43 8.22 9.52 -23.90
N ILE A 44 8.78 8.38 -24.32
CA ILE A 44 8.85 7.18 -23.48
C ILE A 44 9.73 7.43 -22.24
N ALA A 45 10.89 8.04 -22.42
CA ALA A 45 11.79 8.40 -21.32
C ALA A 45 11.10 9.34 -20.30
N GLU A 46 10.33 10.32 -20.80
CA GLU A 46 9.55 11.20 -19.91
C GLU A 46 8.47 10.44 -19.13
N ASN A 47 7.72 9.56 -19.79
CA ASN A 47 6.72 8.71 -19.13
C ASN A 47 7.37 7.80 -18.07
N ASN A 48 8.54 7.23 -18.38
CA ASN A 48 9.31 6.43 -17.42
C ASN A 48 9.75 7.30 -16.21
N ALA A 49 10.22 8.52 -16.44
CA ALA A 49 10.60 9.44 -15.39
C ALA A 49 9.41 9.83 -14.49
N LEU A 50 8.23 10.08 -15.07
CA LEU A 50 7.00 10.36 -14.32
C LEU A 50 6.57 9.15 -13.48
N LYS A 51 6.63 7.96 -14.07
CA LYS A 51 6.36 6.71 -13.34
C LYS A 51 7.30 6.56 -12.16
N PHE A 52 8.61 6.75 -12.36
CA PHE A 52 9.62 6.67 -11.30
C PHE A 52 9.38 7.71 -10.19
N ALA A 53 8.97 8.94 -10.53
CA ALA A 53 8.64 9.96 -9.55
C ALA A 53 7.43 9.55 -8.68
N LEU A 54 6.39 8.95 -9.28
CA LEU A 54 5.24 8.42 -8.56
C LEU A 54 5.61 7.25 -7.65
N GLU A 55 6.45 6.33 -8.12
CA GLU A 55 6.94 5.21 -7.32
C GLU A 55 7.73 5.70 -6.10
N LYS A 56 8.63 6.67 -6.29
CA LYS A 56 9.40 7.29 -5.18
C LYS A 56 8.52 8.04 -4.20
N PHE A 57 7.45 8.64 -4.66
CA PHE A 57 6.45 9.26 -3.80
C PHE A 57 5.72 8.22 -2.95
N ALA A 58 5.29 7.11 -3.55
CA ALA A 58 4.65 6.01 -2.87
C ALA A 58 5.59 5.35 -1.85
N ASP A 59 6.84 5.08 -2.21
CA ASP A 59 7.86 4.54 -1.30
C ASP A 59 8.07 5.42 -0.06
N ARG A 60 8.00 6.75 -0.20
CA ARG A 60 8.10 7.67 0.95
C ARG A 60 6.87 7.58 1.86
N GLN A 61 5.69 7.44 1.30
CA GLN A 61 4.46 7.25 2.09
C GLN A 61 4.45 5.88 2.77
N TYR A 62 4.95 4.86 2.08
CA TYR A 62 5.04 3.50 2.57
C TYR A 62 6.08 3.35 3.71
N THR A 63 7.27 3.99 3.59
CA THR A 63 8.28 3.99 4.66
C THR A 63 7.83 4.71 5.93
N MET A 64 6.92 5.67 5.82
CA MET A 64 6.33 6.33 6.99
C MET A 64 5.32 5.44 7.72
N SER A 65 4.74 4.43 7.06
CA SER A 65 3.72 3.57 7.65
C SER A 65 4.19 2.15 7.99
N GLN A 66 5.16 1.56 7.29
CA GLN A 66 5.67 0.21 7.60
C GLN A 66 7.03 -0.12 6.95
N GLU A 67 8.00 -0.56 7.74
CA GLU A 67 9.16 -1.34 7.28
C GLU A 67 8.74 -2.76 6.91
N SER A 68 8.17 -2.99 5.74
CA SER A 68 8.00 -4.35 5.25
C SER A 68 9.11 -4.71 4.28
N LYS A 69 10.07 -5.47 4.76
CA LYS A 69 11.02 -6.18 3.90
C LYS A 69 10.27 -7.35 3.26
N CYS A 70 10.05 -7.29 1.95
CA CYS A 70 9.71 -8.47 1.18
C CYS A 70 10.90 -9.43 1.25
N VAL A 71 10.72 -10.59 1.86
CA VAL A 71 11.75 -11.63 1.98
C VAL A 71 11.70 -12.50 0.73
N ASP A 72 12.88 -12.84 0.20
CA ASP A 72 13.13 -13.63 -1.01
C ASP A 72 12.33 -14.95 -1.06
N SER A 73 11.34 -15.00 -1.93
CA SER A 73 10.73 -16.24 -2.46
C SER A 73 9.76 -15.86 -3.60
N ASP A 74 9.05 -16.80 -4.18
CA ASP A 74 8.06 -16.60 -5.26
C ASP A 74 7.02 -15.48 -4.99
N GLU A 75 6.95 -14.96 -3.77
CA GLU A 75 6.15 -13.81 -3.34
C GLU A 75 6.69 -12.45 -3.85
N HIS A 76 7.91 -12.41 -4.38
CA HIS A 76 8.57 -11.18 -4.84
C HIS A 76 7.77 -10.47 -5.94
N SER A 77 7.13 -11.21 -6.81
CA SER A 77 6.31 -10.66 -7.89
C SER A 77 5.06 -9.97 -7.35
N TYR A 78 4.50 -10.46 -6.25
CA TYR A 78 3.29 -9.90 -5.63
C TYR A 78 3.61 -8.63 -4.84
N CYS A 79 4.67 -8.62 -4.06
CA CYS A 79 5.09 -7.43 -3.34
C CYS A 79 5.46 -6.27 -4.28
N SER A 80 6.13 -6.55 -5.40
CA SER A 80 6.43 -5.52 -6.40
C SER A 80 5.17 -5.05 -7.11
N TYR A 81 4.19 -5.93 -7.33
CA TYR A 81 2.92 -5.56 -7.92
C TYR A 81 2.08 -4.66 -6.99
N ILE A 82 1.98 -4.97 -5.70
CA ILE A 82 1.29 -4.11 -4.72
C ILE A 82 1.99 -2.76 -4.60
N LYS A 83 3.33 -2.72 -4.62
CA LYS A 83 4.08 -1.46 -4.70
C LYS A 83 3.72 -0.66 -5.95
N GLU A 84 3.60 -1.30 -7.10
CA GLU A 84 3.24 -0.62 -8.34
C GLU A 84 1.82 -0.04 -8.28
N ILE A 85 0.85 -0.79 -7.75
CA ILE A 85 -0.50 -0.30 -7.53
C ILE A 85 -0.50 0.88 -6.55
N ASP A 86 0.18 0.76 -5.42
CA ASP A 86 0.25 1.82 -4.43
C ASP A 86 0.93 3.07 -5.00
N ALA A 87 2.00 2.92 -5.78
CA ALA A 87 2.67 4.03 -6.45
C ALA A 87 1.74 4.77 -7.42
N THR A 88 1.00 4.03 -8.24
CA THR A 88 0.05 4.62 -9.19
C THR A 88 -1.21 5.17 -8.53
N THR A 89 -1.49 4.75 -7.29
CA THR A 89 -2.72 5.09 -6.57
C THR A 89 -2.52 6.15 -5.50
N SER A 90 -1.29 6.42 -5.08
CA SER A 90 -1.01 7.32 -3.96
C SER A 90 -0.95 8.78 -4.36
N GLY A 91 -0.81 9.09 -5.65
CA GLY A 91 -0.70 10.46 -6.11
C GLY A 91 -1.02 10.65 -7.59
N SER A 92 -1.28 11.90 -7.98
CA SER A 92 -1.31 12.33 -9.37
C SER A 92 -0.25 13.40 -9.61
N ILE A 93 0.32 13.40 -10.81
CA ILE A 93 1.20 14.50 -11.24
C ILE A 93 0.33 15.74 -11.40
N LYS A 94 0.59 16.74 -10.58
CA LYS A 94 -0.07 18.05 -10.65
C LYS A 94 0.61 18.94 -11.68
N SER A 95 1.95 18.97 -11.62
CA SER A 95 2.75 19.77 -12.54
C SER A 95 4.18 19.23 -12.63
N ILE A 96 4.86 19.49 -13.76
CA ILE A 96 6.31 19.31 -13.89
C ILE A 96 6.94 20.66 -13.56
N VAL A 97 7.71 20.71 -12.49
CA VAL A 97 8.37 21.95 -12.00
C VAL A 97 9.65 22.22 -12.75
N ASP A 98 10.38 21.15 -13.07
CA ASP A 98 11.68 21.23 -13.74
C ASP A 98 11.87 19.99 -14.61
N ARG A 99 12.54 20.13 -15.74
CA ARG A 99 12.80 19.06 -16.70
C ARG A 99 14.11 19.28 -17.43
N ILE A 100 14.98 18.30 -17.39
CA ILE A 100 16.22 18.24 -18.15
C ILE A 100 16.10 17.04 -19.11
N GLN A 101 16.33 17.27 -20.40
CA GLN A 101 16.37 16.26 -21.42
C GLN A 101 17.67 16.32 -22.17
N HIS A 102 18.34 15.21 -22.38
CA HIS A 102 19.52 15.10 -23.20
C HIS A 102 19.56 13.78 -23.96
N VAL A 103 20.29 13.77 -25.06
CA VAL A 103 20.46 12.57 -25.87
C VAL A 103 21.93 12.22 -25.93
N LYS A 104 22.23 10.95 -25.66
CA LYS A 104 23.58 10.39 -25.70
C LYS A 104 23.51 8.95 -26.21
N ASP A 105 24.39 8.56 -27.13
CA ASP A 105 24.56 7.18 -27.62
C ASP A 105 23.25 6.51 -28.08
N ASN A 106 22.39 7.23 -28.80
CA ASN A 106 21.06 6.81 -29.26
C ASN A 106 20.06 6.52 -28.11
N THR A 107 20.30 7.04 -26.94
CA THR A 107 19.38 6.96 -25.81
C THR A 107 18.94 8.37 -25.42
N CYS A 108 17.66 8.56 -25.23
CA CYS A 108 17.10 9.79 -24.67
C CYS A 108 16.96 9.61 -23.15
N TYR A 109 17.51 10.55 -22.41
CA TYR A 109 17.45 10.63 -20.95
C TYR A 109 16.57 11.81 -20.54
N VAL A 110 15.70 11.58 -19.59
CA VAL A 110 14.85 12.63 -19.00
C VAL A 110 14.99 12.57 -17.49
N GLU A 111 15.35 13.70 -16.89
CA GLU A 111 15.28 13.95 -15.46
C GLU A 111 14.21 15.00 -15.22
N LEU A 112 13.34 14.78 -14.25
CA LEU A 112 12.29 15.73 -13.93
C LEU A 112 12.03 15.86 -12.43
N LYS A 113 11.43 17.00 -12.11
CA LYS A 113 10.91 17.34 -10.80
C LYS A 113 9.42 17.55 -10.95
N ALA A 114 8.63 16.71 -10.30
CA ALA A 114 7.17 16.78 -10.40
C ALA A 114 6.55 17.14 -9.04
N GLU A 115 5.57 18.01 -9.06
CA GLU A 115 4.63 18.16 -7.96
C GLU A 115 3.62 17.02 -8.02
N ILE A 116 3.52 16.28 -6.92
CA ILE A 116 2.57 15.19 -6.77
C ILE A 116 1.55 15.57 -5.70
N GLU A 117 0.28 15.50 -6.09
CA GLU A 117 -0.83 15.66 -5.18
C GLU A 117 -1.30 14.30 -4.70
N PRO A 118 -1.38 14.04 -3.37
CA PRO A 118 -1.91 12.79 -2.86
C PRO A 118 -3.36 12.59 -3.29
N LEU A 119 -3.64 11.50 -3.99
CA LEU A 119 -5.02 11.15 -4.39
C LEU A 119 -5.74 10.31 -3.36
N ASN A 120 -5.01 9.77 -2.40
CA ASN A 120 -5.59 8.88 -1.43
C ASN A 120 -6.17 9.65 -0.23
N PHE A 121 -7.50 9.74 -0.19
CA PHE A 121 -8.23 10.41 0.87
C PHE A 121 -8.69 9.44 1.97
N ILE A 122 -8.39 8.14 1.84
CA ILE A 122 -8.72 7.16 2.89
C ILE A 122 -7.58 7.16 3.91
N THR A 123 -7.88 7.61 5.12
CA THR A 123 -6.96 7.46 6.26
C THR A 123 -7.26 6.15 6.94
N ALA A 124 -6.26 5.27 7.01
CA ALA A 124 -6.38 3.99 7.68
C ALA A 124 -5.03 3.60 8.29
N GLU A 125 -5.07 3.00 9.47
CA GLU A 125 -3.94 2.44 10.18
C GLU A 125 -4.28 1.02 10.61
N VAL A 126 -3.31 0.10 10.50
CA VAL A 126 -3.46 -1.30 10.89
C VAL A 126 -2.36 -1.66 11.89
N GLN A 127 -2.77 -2.24 13.00
CA GLN A 127 -1.87 -2.74 14.03
C GLN A 127 -2.13 -4.23 14.25
N SER A 128 -1.07 -5.05 14.15
CA SER A 128 -1.11 -6.47 14.46
C SER A 128 0.26 -6.99 14.86
N ARG A 129 0.31 -8.21 15.38
CA ARG A 129 1.56 -8.93 15.56
C ARG A 129 2.12 -9.37 14.21
N ARG A 130 3.44 -9.50 14.11
CA ARG A 130 4.11 -10.01 12.91
C ARG A 130 4.47 -11.49 13.00
N ILE A 131 4.55 -12.03 14.20
CA ILE A 131 4.95 -13.42 14.44
C ILE A 131 3.88 -14.08 15.30
N TYR A 132 3.42 -15.23 14.85
CA TYR A 132 2.42 -16.06 15.49
C TYR A 132 2.95 -17.47 15.67
N ASN A 133 2.54 -18.13 16.76
CA ASN A 133 2.67 -19.58 16.87
C ASN A 133 1.40 -20.24 16.34
N PRO A 134 1.48 -21.49 15.87
CA PRO A 134 0.27 -22.25 15.52
C PRO A 134 -0.72 -22.28 16.68
N GLY A 135 -1.98 -21.92 16.42
CA GLY A 135 -3.03 -21.80 17.43
C GLY A 135 -3.13 -20.44 18.11
N ASP A 136 -2.20 -19.49 17.86
CA ASP A 136 -2.38 -18.12 18.31
C ASP A 136 -3.57 -17.48 17.58
N SER A 137 -4.31 -16.61 18.29
CA SER A 137 -5.33 -15.76 17.66
C SER A 137 -4.68 -14.67 16.82
N ILE A 138 -5.19 -14.49 15.61
CA ILE A 138 -4.83 -13.37 14.73
C ILE A 138 -5.67 -12.17 15.13
N ASP A 139 -5.09 -11.27 15.91
CA ASP A 139 -5.78 -10.09 16.42
C ASP A 139 -5.28 -8.84 15.67
N LEU A 140 -6.22 -8.15 14.99
CA LEU A 140 -5.96 -6.96 14.20
C LEU A 140 -6.73 -5.78 14.79
N GLN A 141 -6.08 -4.63 14.93
CA GLN A 141 -6.73 -3.37 15.25
C GLN A 141 -6.60 -2.44 14.04
N ILE A 142 -7.73 -1.94 13.57
CA ILE A 142 -7.80 -1.09 12.38
C ILE A 142 -8.49 0.19 12.79
N THR A 143 -7.87 1.33 12.48
CA THR A 143 -8.46 2.65 12.70
C THR A 143 -8.59 3.34 11.36
N VAL A 144 -9.75 3.94 11.10
CA VAL A 144 -10.03 4.69 9.88
C VAL A 144 -10.50 6.08 10.22
N GLY A 145 -10.15 7.07 9.39
CA GLY A 145 -10.55 8.46 9.60
C GLY A 145 -11.90 8.82 8.98
N GLN A 146 -12.58 7.87 8.36
CA GLN A 146 -13.87 8.02 7.70
C GLN A 146 -14.50 6.67 7.45
N PRO A 147 -15.83 6.55 7.29
CA PRO A 147 -16.48 5.29 6.92
C PRO A 147 -15.93 4.74 5.60
N VAL A 148 -15.52 3.47 5.61
CA VAL A 148 -14.97 2.76 4.45
C VAL A 148 -15.39 1.29 4.47
N TYR A 149 -15.40 0.67 3.32
CA TYR A 149 -15.56 -0.78 3.20
C TYR A 149 -14.18 -1.43 3.26
N LEU A 150 -14.04 -2.40 4.15
CA LEU A 150 -12.81 -3.15 4.37
C LEU A 150 -12.93 -4.56 3.82
N HIS A 151 -11.87 -5.03 3.16
CA HIS A 151 -11.65 -6.43 2.85
C HIS A 151 -10.25 -6.82 3.32
N ILE A 152 -10.12 -8.00 3.89
CA ILE A 152 -8.83 -8.56 4.35
C ILE A 152 -8.61 -9.87 3.64
N PHE A 153 -7.51 -9.96 2.90
CA PHE A 153 -7.07 -11.15 2.21
C PHE A 153 -5.81 -11.70 2.86
N ASN A 154 -5.71 -13.01 2.95
CA ASN A 154 -4.49 -13.69 3.35
C ASN A 154 -3.88 -14.40 2.15
N PHE A 155 -2.69 -14.00 1.76
CA PHE A 155 -1.89 -14.66 0.73
C PHE A 155 -0.93 -15.63 1.40
N HIS A 156 -1.00 -16.87 1.00
CA HIS A 156 -0.13 -17.93 1.47
C HIS A 156 0.28 -18.85 0.32
N LYS A 157 1.15 -19.80 0.59
CA LYS A 157 1.72 -20.69 -0.44
C LYS A 157 0.67 -21.45 -1.26
N LEU A 158 -0.51 -21.73 -0.69
CA LEU A 158 -1.57 -22.50 -1.34
C LEU A 158 -2.60 -21.65 -2.09
N GLY A 159 -2.58 -20.33 -1.90
CA GLY A 159 -3.55 -19.44 -2.56
C GLY A 159 -3.86 -18.18 -1.79
N VAL A 160 -5.08 -17.70 -1.94
CA VAL A 160 -5.62 -16.50 -1.31
C VAL A 160 -6.91 -16.84 -0.57
N ASP A 161 -6.96 -16.51 0.71
CA ASP A 161 -8.17 -16.61 1.52
C ASP A 161 -8.77 -15.22 1.79
N ILE A 162 -10.09 -15.13 1.81
CA ILE A 162 -10.79 -13.95 2.30
C ILE A 162 -11.01 -14.12 3.80
N LEU A 163 -10.34 -13.31 4.60
CA LEU A 163 -10.54 -13.31 6.06
C LEU A 163 -11.74 -12.46 6.45
N PHE A 164 -11.96 -11.34 5.73
CA PHE A 164 -13.04 -10.41 6.03
C PHE A 164 -13.49 -9.67 4.76
N PRO A 165 -14.80 -9.44 4.51
CA PRO A 165 -15.92 -10.06 5.25
C PRO A 165 -15.97 -11.58 5.06
N ASN A 166 -16.68 -12.27 5.94
CA ASN A 166 -16.82 -13.72 5.91
C ASN A 166 -18.24 -14.14 6.34
N VAL A 167 -18.49 -15.44 6.42
CA VAL A 167 -19.81 -16.01 6.77
C VAL A 167 -20.31 -15.62 8.17
N TYR A 168 -19.44 -15.20 9.06
CA TYR A 168 -19.77 -14.74 10.42
C TYR A 168 -20.00 -13.24 10.49
N ASN A 169 -19.49 -12.52 9.48
CA ASN A 169 -19.64 -11.07 9.38
C ASN A 169 -19.63 -10.65 7.90
N GLU A 170 -20.82 -10.43 7.39
CA GLU A 170 -21.04 -9.99 6.00
C GLU A 170 -20.94 -8.47 5.83
N GLU A 171 -20.99 -7.72 6.93
CA GLU A 171 -20.87 -6.25 6.90
C GLU A 171 -19.41 -5.84 6.77
N SER A 172 -19.06 -5.28 5.64
CA SER A 172 -17.69 -4.81 5.36
C SER A 172 -17.50 -3.31 5.64
N LEU A 173 -18.57 -2.57 5.94
CA LEU A 173 -18.48 -1.15 6.30
C LEU A 173 -17.93 -1.02 7.73
N ILE A 174 -16.84 -0.26 7.86
CA ILE A 174 -16.24 0.09 9.16
C ILE A 174 -16.18 1.62 9.30
N ASP A 175 -16.34 2.07 10.54
CA ASP A 175 -16.27 3.47 10.91
C ASP A 175 -15.45 3.60 12.20
N ASP A 176 -14.49 4.53 12.23
CA ASP A 176 -13.57 4.81 13.32
C ASP A 176 -12.65 3.59 13.66
N ARG A 177 -13.06 2.71 14.54
CA ARG A 177 -12.23 1.58 15.03
C ARG A 177 -12.88 0.24 14.78
N PHE A 178 -12.12 -0.68 14.23
CA PHE A 178 -12.52 -2.04 13.98
C PHE A 178 -11.51 -3.02 14.60
N ILE A 179 -12.02 -4.03 15.29
CA ILE A 179 -11.22 -5.12 15.88
C ILE A 179 -11.60 -6.41 15.16
N TYR A 180 -10.59 -7.11 14.65
CA TYR A 180 -10.76 -8.40 14.01
C TYR A 180 -9.92 -9.46 14.73
N PRO A 181 -10.43 -10.66 14.96
CA PRO A 181 -11.80 -11.07 14.71
C PRO A 181 -12.77 -10.39 15.68
N GLN A 182 -14.04 -10.36 15.28
CA GLN A 182 -15.08 -9.79 16.13
C GLN A 182 -15.33 -10.68 17.36
N GLU A 183 -15.99 -10.11 18.35
CA GLU A 183 -16.32 -10.80 19.59
C GLU A 183 -17.07 -12.12 19.30
N GLY A 184 -16.58 -13.20 19.94
CA GLY A 184 -17.12 -14.55 19.73
C GLY A 184 -16.57 -15.32 18.52
N VAL A 185 -15.78 -14.69 17.67
CA VAL A 185 -15.09 -15.33 16.54
C VAL A 185 -13.61 -15.48 16.86
N ARG A 186 -13.05 -16.65 16.59
CA ARG A 186 -11.61 -16.89 16.74
C ARG A 186 -11.03 -17.28 15.38
N VAL A 187 -10.03 -16.56 14.94
CA VAL A 187 -9.22 -16.88 13.75
C VAL A 187 -7.84 -17.27 14.23
N GLU A 188 -7.44 -18.50 13.97
CA GLU A 188 -6.17 -19.05 14.45
C GLU A 188 -5.13 -19.08 13.34
N ALA A 189 -3.91 -18.71 13.69
CA ALA A 189 -2.76 -18.92 12.84
C ALA A 189 -2.50 -20.42 12.69
N THR A 190 -2.41 -20.92 11.47
CA THR A 190 -2.19 -22.32 11.17
C THR A 190 -0.94 -22.53 10.35
N LEU A 191 -0.33 -23.70 10.48
CA LEU A 191 0.77 -24.13 9.61
C LEU A 191 0.29 -25.20 8.65
N PRO A 192 0.64 -25.12 7.36
CA PRO A 192 0.44 -26.23 6.44
C PRO A 192 1.11 -27.51 6.95
N GLN A 193 0.47 -28.65 6.67
CA GLN A 193 0.98 -29.93 7.12
C GLN A 193 2.43 -30.17 6.64
N GLY A 194 3.30 -30.59 7.55
CA GLY A 194 4.69 -30.87 7.25
C GLY A 194 5.61 -29.64 7.19
N THR A 195 5.10 -28.45 7.50
CA THR A 195 5.90 -27.22 7.57
C THR A 195 6.14 -26.77 9.01
N ASN A 196 7.27 -26.11 9.26
CA ASN A 196 7.61 -25.50 10.53
C ASN A 196 7.46 -23.97 10.53
N VAL A 197 7.39 -23.40 9.32
CA VAL A 197 7.27 -21.95 9.11
C VAL A 197 6.35 -21.72 7.90
N SER A 198 5.46 -20.76 8.00
CA SER A 198 4.69 -20.19 6.88
C SER A 198 4.94 -18.69 6.85
N ASN A 199 5.27 -18.17 5.68
CA ASN A 199 5.30 -16.73 5.41
C ASN A 199 3.99 -16.39 4.72
N GLU A 200 3.25 -15.46 5.28
CA GLU A 200 1.96 -15.05 4.78
C GLU A 200 1.89 -13.54 4.66
N THR A 201 1.01 -13.07 3.81
CA THR A 201 0.82 -11.64 3.60
C THR A 201 -0.65 -11.29 3.76
N LEU A 202 -0.95 -10.46 4.73
CA LEU A 202 -2.26 -9.85 4.89
C LEU A 202 -2.34 -8.61 3.99
N LEU A 203 -3.34 -8.58 3.11
CA LEU A 203 -3.67 -7.43 2.29
C LEU A 203 -4.99 -6.83 2.78
N TYR A 204 -4.94 -5.58 3.22
CA TYR A 204 -6.10 -4.80 3.61
C TYR A 204 -6.50 -3.90 2.45
N VAL A 205 -7.71 -4.05 1.96
CA VAL A 205 -8.29 -3.25 0.89
C VAL A 205 -9.39 -2.38 1.47
N PHE A 206 -9.14 -1.09 1.54
CA PHE A 206 -10.13 -0.10 1.95
C PHE A 206 -10.72 0.54 0.71
N THR A 207 -12.04 0.61 0.63
CA THR A 207 -12.73 1.25 -0.50
C THR A 207 -13.83 2.19 -0.02
N LYS A 208 -14.10 3.26 -0.80
CA LYS A 208 -15.20 4.18 -0.50
C LYS A 208 -16.56 3.60 -0.87
N ARG A 209 -16.60 2.65 -1.79
CA ARG A 209 -17.82 1.98 -2.25
C ARG A 209 -17.72 0.49 -1.94
N ARG A 210 -18.87 -0.12 -1.66
CA ARG A 210 -18.94 -1.56 -1.44
C ARG A 210 -18.44 -2.32 -2.66
N GLN A 211 -17.52 -3.23 -2.44
CA GLN A 211 -17.02 -4.19 -3.42
C GLN A 211 -17.53 -5.58 -3.08
N HIS A 212 -17.76 -6.39 -4.10
CA HIS A 212 -18.13 -7.78 -3.94
C HIS A 212 -17.01 -8.67 -4.47
N PHE A 213 -16.37 -9.37 -3.57
CA PHE A 213 -15.39 -10.40 -3.92
C PHE A 213 -16.07 -11.76 -3.75
N ASN A 214 -16.19 -12.51 -4.83
CA ASN A 214 -16.76 -13.86 -4.74
C ASN A 214 -15.70 -14.82 -4.20
N PRO A 215 -15.90 -15.43 -3.00
CA PRO A 215 -14.91 -16.31 -2.38
C PRO A 215 -14.52 -17.51 -3.24
N GLU A 216 -15.43 -18.00 -4.08
CA GLU A 216 -15.19 -19.17 -4.93
C GLU A 216 -14.23 -18.88 -6.09
N PHE A 217 -14.05 -17.61 -6.45
CA PHE A 217 -13.26 -17.18 -7.62
C PHE A 217 -12.09 -16.26 -7.25
N VAL A 218 -11.86 -16.01 -5.96
CA VAL A 218 -10.71 -15.18 -5.55
C VAL A 218 -9.45 -16.01 -5.67
N ASN A 219 -8.67 -15.67 -6.68
CA ASN A 219 -7.28 -16.06 -6.82
C ASN A 219 -6.44 -14.79 -7.00
N LYS A 220 -5.13 -14.94 -7.08
CA LYS A 220 -4.21 -13.82 -7.21
C LYS A 220 -4.53 -12.95 -8.42
N GLU A 221 -4.69 -13.56 -9.58
CA GLU A 221 -4.91 -12.88 -10.86
C GLU A 221 -6.24 -12.11 -10.87
N SER A 222 -7.33 -12.74 -10.42
CA SER A 222 -8.65 -12.09 -10.38
C SER A 222 -8.69 -10.92 -9.40
N LEU A 223 -7.99 -11.04 -8.26
CA LEU A 223 -7.88 -9.95 -7.30
C LEU A 223 -7.06 -8.79 -7.87
N GLU A 224 -5.94 -9.08 -8.54
CA GLU A 224 -5.13 -8.08 -9.23
C GLU A 224 -5.93 -7.29 -10.27
N GLU A 225 -6.68 -7.99 -11.11
CA GLU A 225 -7.53 -7.36 -12.14
C GLU A 225 -8.58 -6.44 -11.50
N LEU A 226 -9.25 -6.93 -10.46
CA LEU A 226 -10.26 -6.16 -9.75
C LEU A 226 -9.65 -4.93 -9.07
N LEU A 227 -8.51 -5.07 -8.41
CA LEU A 227 -7.82 -3.94 -7.78
C LEU A 227 -7.35 -2.92 -8.82
N ARG A 228 -6.93 -3.34 -10.01
CA ARG A 228 -6.60 -2.42 -11.12
C ARG A 228 -7.80 -1.66 -11.62
N ALA A 229 -8.97 -2.31 -11.70
CA ALA A 229 -10.21 -1.69 -12.17
C ALA A 229 -10.77 -0.63 -11.22
N LEU A 230 -10.43 -0.69 -9.92
CA LEU A 230 -10.89 0.29 -8.94
C LEU A 230 -10.19 1.65 -9.15
N PRO A 231 -10.96 2.76 -9.15
CA PRO A 231 -10.38 4.09 -9.21
C PRO A 231 -9.41 4.34 -8.05
N VAL A 232 -8.32 5.00 -8.37
CA VAL A 232 -7.24 5.33 -7.44
C VAL A 232 -7.74 6.11 -6.22
N SER A 233 -8.61 7.09 -6.46
CA SER A 233 -9.19 7.95 -5.40
C SER A 233 -10.20 7.23 -4.50
N GLU A 234 -10.58 6.00 -4.83
CA GLU A 234 -11.61 5.24 -4.13
C GLU A 234 -11.08 4.06 -3.34
N LYS A 235 -9.77 3.80 -3.38
CA LYS A 235 -9.16 2.69 -2.65
C LYS A 235 -7.91 3.09 -1.86
N LYS A 236 -7.60 2.32 -0.83
CA LYS A 236 -6.30 2.29 -0.14
C LYS A 236 -5.93 0.85 0.13
N LEU A 237 -4.67 0.52 -0.12
CA LEU A 237 -4.11 -0.78 0.14
C LEU A 237 -3.08 -0.69 1.25
N ILE A 238 -3.15 -1.59 2.21
CA ILE A 238 -2.11 -1.78 3.23
C ILE A 238 -1.72 -3.25 3.21
N GLN A 239 -0.42 -3.51 3.20
CA GLN A 239 0.12 -4.86 3.20
C GLN A 239 0.92 -5.10 4.48
N GLN A 240 0.79 -6.30 5.04
CA GLN A 240 1.53 -6.69 6.23
C GLN A 240 2.01 -8.13 6.12
N HIS A 241 3.31 -8.34 6.25
CA HIS A 241 3.87 -9.68 6.35
C HIS A 241 3.71 -10.24 7.76
N ILE A 242 3.25 -11.48 7.82
CA ILE A 242 3.18 -12.26 9.04
C ILE A 242 3.95 -13.57 8.87
N ILE A 243 4.52 -14.05 9.96
CA ILE A 243 5.23 -15.33 10.01
C ILE A 243 4.51 -16.19 11.02
N VAL A 244 4.07 -17.37 10.60
CA VAL A 244 3.58 -18.41 11.50
C VAL A 244 4.69 -19.44 11.66
N GLN A 245 5.18 -19.63 12.89
CA GLN A 245 6.30 -20.55 13.14
C GLN A 245 6.13 -21.29 14.48
N ARG A 246 6.61 -22.52 14.53
CA ARG A 246 6.71 -23.23 15.81
C ARG A 246 7.84 -22.64 16.62
N SER A 247 7.55 -22.25 17.86
CA SER A 247 8.63 -21.89 18.80
C SER A 247 9.62 -23.05 18.90
N LYS A 248 10.92 -22.78 18.73
CA LYS A 248 11.94 -23.74 19.08
C LYS A 248 11.89 -23.87 20.61
N LEU A 249 11.42 -25.03 21.09
CA LEU A 249 11.57 -25.44 22.48
C LEU A 249 13.04 -25.63 22.79
#